data_3ffb6b478f7345e953911cdb101c117a
#
_entry.id   3ffb6b478f7345e953911cdb101c117a
#
_cell.length_a   1.000
_cell.length_b   1.000
_cell.length_c   1.000
_cell.angle_alpha   90.00
_cell.angle_beta   90.00
_cell.angle_gamma   90.00
#
_symmetry.space_group_name_H-M   'P 1'
#
loop_
_entity.id
_entity.type
_entity.pdbx_description
1 polymer ?
#
loop_
_entity_poly.entity_id
_entity_poly.type
_entity_poly.pdbx_seq_one_letter_code
_entity_poly.pdbx_strand_id
1 'polypeptide(L)'
;EVVVAGGMESMTNAPHLLPGSRAGYAYGPVTLLDHTAHDGLTDAFDHEAMGTSTERYTAEKYPLTREQQDSVAAASHQRAAQAWADGTFTAEVVPLTVTTRKGQTVVDTDEGIRPDTTVDTLAKLRPAFTKEGSITAGNASPISDGAAAVVLTTRQVATERGWTVLATVRAAGQVAGPDTSLHAQPARAIEAALKRQGWDAHDLDLVEINEAFGAVVAQSTAELGVDPAKVNPHGGGIAIGHPIGTSGARLVVHAAHQLHADGVQRAAVALCGGGGQGEALLLEA
;
A
#
# COMPACT_ATOMS: atom_id res chain seq x y z
N GLU A 1 3.25 28.81 -6.37
CA GLU A 1 2.87 27.72 -7.32
C GLU A 1 1.87 26.78 -6.65
N VAL A 2 1.06 26.13 -7.47
CA VAL A 2 0.12 25.07 -7.06
C VAL A 2 0.42 23.86 -7.93
N VAL A 3 0.59 22.69 -7.30
CA VAL A 3 0.91 21.44 -7.98
C VAL A 3 -0.12 20.40 -7.60
N VAL A 4 -0.58 19.61 -8.55
CA VAL A 4 -1.35 18.39 -8.30
C VAL A 4 -0.38 17.22 -8.40
N ALA A 5 -0.27 16.45 -7.33
CA ALA A 5 0.50 15.21 -7.29
C ALA A 5 -0.44 14.04 -7.03
N GLY A 6 -0.21 12.93 -7.67
CA GLY A 6 -1.07 11.76 -7.51
C GLY A 6 -0.55 10.56 -8.27
N GLY A 7 -1.33 9.51 -8.27
CA GLY A 7 -1.06 8.30 -9.00
C GLY A 7 -2.33 7.55 -9.33
N MET A 8 -2.27 6.75 -10.38
CA MET A 8 -3.36 5.85 -10.76
C MET A 8 -2.78 4.55 -11.31
N GLU A 9 -3.56 3.50 -11.17
CA GLU A 9 -3.27 2.19 -11.74
C GLU A 9 -4.57 1.53 -12.18
N SER A 10 -4.55 0.89 -13.32
CA SER A 10 -5.62 -0.04 -13.73
C SER A 10 -5.00 -1.40 -14.04
N MET A 11 -4.91 -2.24 -13.02
CA MET A 11 -4.41 -3.60 -13.19
C MET A 11 -5.39 -4.46 -14.01
N THR A 12 -6.68 -4.12 -13.96
CA THR A 12 -7.72 -4.77 -14.80
C THR A 12 -7.45 -4.58 -16.30
N ASN A 13 -6.90 -3.43 -16.70
CA ASN A 13 -6.64 -3.11 -18.11
C ASN A 13 -5.19 -3.39 -18.52
N ALA A 14 -4.38 -4.03 -17.68
CA ALA A 14 -3.02 -4.41 -18.02
C ALA A 14 -3.01 -5.36 -19.22
N PRO A 15 -2.19 -5.09 -20.27
CA PRO A 15 -2.18 -5.88 -21.50
C PRO A 15 -1.37 -7.17 -21.32
N HIS A 16 -1.50 -8.07 -22.28
CA HIS A 16 -0.50 -9.11 -22.51
C HIS A 16 0.57 -8.60 -23.47
N LEU A 17 1.83 -8.89 -23.15
CA LEU A 17 3.00 -8.48 -23.91
C LEU A 17 3.42 -9.59 -24.88
N LEU A 18 3.81 -9.19 -26.09
CA LEU A 18 4.39 -10.07 -27.10
C LEU A 18 5.86 -9.69 -27.32
N PRO A 19 6.83 -10.23 -26.54
CA PRO A 19 8.24 -9.90 -26.68
C PRO A 19 8.79 -10.33 -28.03
N GLY A 20 9.75 -9.56 -28.58
CA GLY A 20 10.42 -9.92 -29.84
C GLY A 20 9.61 -9.62 -31.11
N SER A 21 8.39 -9.08 -31.02
CA SER A 21 7.50 -8.81 -32.16
C SER A 21 8.12 -7.91 -33.24
N ARG A 22 8.98 -6.97 -32.87
CA ARG A 22 9.63 -6.06 -33.82
C ARG A 22 10.61 -6.77 -34.76
N ALA A 23 11.25 -7.86 -34.29
CA ALA A 23 12.15 -8.68 -35.09
C ALA A 23 11.40 -9.76 -35.91
N GLY A 24 10.14 -10.00 -35.61
CA GLY A 24 9.33 -11.08 -36.13
C GLY A 24 9.60 -12.42 -35.46
N TYR A 25 8.82 -13.44 -35.83
CA TYR A 25 8.89 -14.78 -35.25
C TYR A 25 9.18 -15.83 -36.31
N ALA A 26 10.00 -16.81 -35.94
CA ALA A 26 10.15 -18.04 -36.74
C ALA A 26 8.88 -18.90 -36.61
N TYR A 27 8.78 -19.92 -37.45
CA TYR A 27 7.70 -20.91 -37.40
C TYR A 27 7.66 -21.59 -36.02
N GLY A 28 6.48 -21.60 -35.39
CA GLY A 28 6.25 -22.23 -34.07
C GLY A 28 5.40 -21.34 -33.14
N PRO A 29 5.08 -21.86 -31.94
CA PRO A 29 4.31 -21.13 -30.96
C PRO A 29 5.13 -19.97 -30.33
N VAL A 30 4.42 -18.92 -29.84
CA VAL A 30 4.99 -17.83 -29.06
C VAL A 30 4.27 -17.70 -27.73
N THR A 31 4.95 -17.21 -26.71
CA THR A 31 4.40 -16.98 -25.39
C THR A 31 4.03 -15.50 -25.22
N LEU A 32 2.82 -15.23 -24.71
CA LEU A 32 2.43 -13.93 -24.24
C LEU A 32 2.72 -13.82 -22.74
N LEU A 33 3.23 -12.67 -22.29
CA LEU A 33 3.47 -12.37 -20.90
C LEU A 33 2.36 -11.50 -20.35
N ASP A 34 1.86 -11.81 -19.16
CA ASP A 34 0.97 -10.91 -18.43
C ASP A 34 1.77 -9.71 -17.92
N HIS A 35 1.43 -8.50 -18.36
CA HIS A 35 2.12 -7.26 -17.96
C HIS A 35 2.08 -7.03 -16.45
N THR A 36 0.95 -7.31 -15.79
CA THR A 36 0.84 -7.16 -14.33
C THR A 36 1.84 -8.05 -13.61
N ALA A 37 1.93 -9.31 -14.01
CA ALA A 37 2.88 -10.25 -13.42
C ALA A 37 4.32 -9.89 -13.77
N HIS A 38 4.60 -9.57 -15.05
CA HIS A 38 5.97 -9.39 -15.55
C HIS A 38 6.61 -8.09 -15.06
N ASP A 39 5.92 -6.95 -15.21
CA ASP A 39 6.48 -5.63 -14.88
C ASP A 39 6.09 -5.14 -13.49
N GLY A 40 4.92 -5.56 -12.97
CA GLY A 40 4.39 -5.07 -11.70
C GLY A 40 4.72 -5.96 -10.51
N LEU A 41 4.71 -7.29 -10.66
CA LEU A 41 4.74 -8.23 -9.54
C LEU A 41 5.92 -9.24 -9.58
N THR A 42 6.87 -9.04 -10.48
CA THR A 42 8.11 -9.81 -10.56
C THR A 42 9.29 -8.90 -10.25
N ASP A 43 10.16 -9.33 -9.35
CA ASP A 43 11.38 -8.60 -9.02
C ASP A 43 12.34 -8.57 -10.22
N ALA A 44 12.83 -7.36 -10.55
CA ALA A 44 13.67 -7.14 -11.72
C ALA A 44 15.10 -7.68 -11.57
N PHE A 45 15.55 -7.94 -10.34
CA PHE A 45 16.90 -8.45 -10.05
C PHE A 45 16.90 -9.96 -9.88
N ASP A 46 16.00 -10.49 -9.08
CA ASP A 46 15.91 -11.92 -8.78
C ASP A 46 15.05 -12.67 -9.82
N HIS A 47 14.25 -11.96 -10.60
CA HIS A 47 13.27 -12.53 -11.54
C HIS A 47 12.26 -13.49 -10.90
N GLU A 48 12.00 -13.30 -9.61
CA GLU A 48 11.00 -14.05 -8.85
C GLU A 48 9.73 -13.21 -8.67
N ALA A 49 8.57 -13.87 -8.60
CA ALA A 49 7.36 -13.21 -8.16
C ALA A 49 7.56 -12.63 -6.75
N MET A 50 7.12 -11.40 -6.50
CA MET A 50 7.34 -10.71 -5.20
C MET A 50 6.82 -11.52 -4.02
N GLY A 51 5.71 -12.24 -4.17
CA GLY A 51 5.21 -13.14 -3.14
C GLY A 51 6.15 -14.32 -2.87
N THR A 52 6.75 -14.92 -3.91
CA THR A 52 7.74 -16.01 -3.77
C THR A 52 8.99 -15.50 -3.06
N SER A 53 9.52 -14.36 -3.46
CA SER A 53 10.66 -13.71 -2.80
C SER A 53 10.35 -13.39 -1.34
N THR A 54 9.14 -12.85 -1.05
CA THR A 54 8.72 -12.58 0.32
C THR A 54 8.64 -13.85 1.17
N GLU A 55 8.13 -14.97 0.64
CA GLU A 55 8.16 -16.27 1.35
C GLU A 55 9.59 -16.72 1.67
N ARG A 56 10.49 -16.60 0.71
CA ARG A 56 11.90 -16.95 0.91
C ARG A 56 12.52 -16.14 2.04
N TYR A 57 12.36 -14.82 2.03
CA TYR A 57 12.88 -13.95 3.09
C TYR A 57 12.16 -14.11 4.43
N THR A 58 10.88 -14.50 4.43
CA THR A 58 10.17 -14.88 5.65
C THR A 58 10.83 -16.08 6.31
N ALA A 59 11.25 -17.07 5.52
CA ALA A 59 11.91 -18.26 6.06
C ALA A 59 13.37 -18.01 6.48
N GLU A 60 14.11 -17.22 5.71
CA GLU A 60 15.56 -17.07 5.87
C GLU A 60 15.98 -15.94 6.82
N LYS A 61 15.21 -14.85 6.87
CA LYS A 61 15.66 -13.60 7.50
C LYS A 61 14.67 -13.01 8.49
N TYR A 62 13.37 -13.08 8.21
CA TYR A 62 12.31 -12.46 8.99
C TYR A 62 11.29 -13.51 9.44
N PRO A 63 11.60 -14.33 10.45
CA PRO A 63 10.76 -15.46 10.84
C PRO A 63 9.41 -14.99 11.40
N LEU A 64 8.43 -14.89 10.52
CA LEU A 64 7.05 -14.53 10.82
C LEU A 64 6.15 -15.76 10.66
N THR A 65 5.28 -15.97 11.64
CA THR A 65 4.29 -17.04 11.55
C THR A 65 3.16 -16.67 10.59
N ARG A 66 2.46 -17.68 10.10
CA ARG A 66 1.23 -17.49 9.34
C ARG A 66 0.18 -16.69 10.14
N GLU A 67 0.04 -16.99 11.42
CA GLU A 67 -0.91 -16.33 12.31
C GLU A 67 -0.63 -14.83 12.48
N GLN A 68 0.65 -14.43 12.57
CA GLN A 68 1.02 -13.00 12.62
C GLN A 68 0.58 -12.27 11.36
N GLN A 69 0.78 -12.86 10.18
CA GLN A 69 0.36 -12.29 8.91
C GLN A 69 -1.16 -12.24 8.76
N ASP A 70 -1.84 -13.32 9.15
CA ASP A 70 -3.31 -13.39 9.14
C ASP A 70 -3.95 -12.41 10.14
N SER A 71 -3.27 -12.12 11.26
CA SER A 71 -3.72 -11.12 12.23
C SER A 71 -3.72 -9.71 11.65
N VAL A 72 -2.69 -9.35 10.87
CA VAL A 72 -2.65 -8.08 10.12
C VAL A 72 -3.81 -8.00 9.14
N ALA A 73 -4.03 -9.06 8.38
CA ALA A 73 -5.08 -9.10 7.37
C ALA A 73 -6.50 -9.02 7.98
N ALA A 74 -6.75 -9.74 9.07
CA ALA A 74 -8.03 -9.67 9.78
C ALA A 74 -8.27 -8.26 10.34
N ALA A 75 -7.24 -7.65 10.95
CA ALA A 75 -7.32 -6.28 11.44
C ALA A 75 -7.58 -5.28 10.29
N SER A 76 -6.92 -5.43 9.14
CA SER A 76 -7.13 -4.59 7.96
C SER A 76 -8.59 -4.58 7.54
N HIS A 77 -9.20 -5.75 7.34
CA HIS A 77 -10.60 -5.85 6.95
C HIS A 77 -11.58 -5.30 7.99
N GLN A 78 -11.38 -5.63 9.26
CA GLN A 78 -12.26 -5.19 10.34
C GLN A 78 -12.20 -3.68 10.54
N ARG A 79 -10.99 -3.11 10.53
CA ARG A 79 -10.76 -1.67 10.65
C ARG A 79 -11.31 -0.89 9.45
N ALA A 80 -11.11 -1.40 8.23
CA ALA A 80 -11.66 -0.77 7.03
C ALA A 80 -13.20 -0.79 7.04
N ALA A 81 -13.81 -1.91 7.44
CA ALA A 81 -15.26 -2.00 7.56
C ALA A 81 -15.81 -1.01 8.59
N GLN A 82 -15.14 -0.86 9.74
CA GLN A 82 -15.52 0.10 10.77
C GLN A 82 -15.38 1.54 10.27
N ALA A 83 -14.25 1.87 9.63
CA ALA A 83 -14.00 3.21 9.09
C ALA A 83 -15.01 3.63 8.02
N TRP A 84 -15.49 2.71 7.19
CA TRP A 84 -16.60 2.96 6.28
C TRP A 84 -17.93 3.19 7.02
N ALA A 85 -18.22 2.38 8.04
CA ALA A 85 -19.43 2.51 8.84
C ALA A 85 -19.48 3.84 9.61
N ASP A 86 -18.35 4.30 10.11
CA ASP A 86 -18.21 5.57 10.86
C ASP A 86 -18.13 6.81 9.95
N GLY A 87 -17.99 6.61 8.64
CA GLY A 87 -17.85 7.71 7.68
C GLY A 87 -16.46 8.35 7.63
N THR A 88 -15.45 7.70 8.18
CA THR A 88 -14.05 8.17 8.18
C THR A 88 -13.55 8.48 6.77
N PHE A 89 -13.89 7.65 5.78
CA PHE A 89 -13.47 7.85 4.39
C PHE A 89 -14.30 8.86 3.60
N THR A 90 -15.40 9.37 4.15
CA THR A 90 -16.36 10.21 3.41
C THR A 90 -15.74 11.49 2.83
N ALA A 91 -14.79 12.09 3.55
CA ALA A 91 -14.15 13.34 3.13
C ALA A 91 -13.05 13.13 2.06
N GLU A 92 -12.54 11.91 1.89
CA GLU A 92 -11.43 11.60 0.98
C GLU A 92 -11.86 10.82 -0.26
N VAL A 93 -13.04 10.21 -0.25
CA VAL A 93 -13.54 9.40 -1.37
C VAL A 93 -14.36 10.24 -2.34
N VAL A 94 -14.05 10.13 -3.63
CA VAL A 94 -14.78 10.76 -4.73
C VAL A 94 -15.58 9.68 -5.47
N PRO A 95 -16.93 9.68 -5.37
CA PRO A 95 -17.75 8.72 -6.09
C PRO A 95 -17.60 8.85 -7.61
N LEU A 96 -17.48 7.71 -8.29
CA LEU A 96 -17.40 7.63 -9.75
C LEU A 96 -18.65 7.00 -10.34
N THR A 97 -19.24 7.64 -11.33
CA THR A 97 -20.33 7.05 -12.12
C THR A 97 -19.75 6.31 -13.33
N VAL A 98 -19.82 5.00 -13.30
CA VAL A 98 -19.40 4.13 -14.41
C VAL A 98 -20.60 3.86 -15.31
N THR A 99 -20.49 4.21 -16.58
CA THR A 99 -21.52 3.98 -17.58
C THR A 99 -21.17 2.73 -18.42
N THR A 100 -22.03 1.74 -18.38
CA THR A 100 -21.91 0.49 -19.16
C THR A 100 -23.10 0.33 -20.11
N ARG A 101 -23.08 -0.69 -20.95
CA ARG A 101 -24.24 -1.05 -21.79
C ARG A 101 -25.49 -1.43 -20.98
N LYS A 102 -25.32 -1.81 -19.69
CA LYS A 102 -26.39 -2.21 -18.76
C LYS A 102 -26.94 -1.02 -17.96
N GLY A 103 -26.37 0.16 -18.07
CA GLY A 103 -26.76 1.36 -17.33
C GLY A 103 -25.60 2.00 -16.59
N GLN A 104 -25.94 2.90 -15.69
CA GLN A 104 -25.00 3.59 -14.83
C GLN A 104 -24.95 2.94 -13.45
N THR A 105 -23.73 2.83 -12.91
CA THR A 105 -23.47 2.37 -11.54
C THR A 105 -22.57 3.39 -10.87
N VAL A 106 -22.91 3.82 -9.66
CA VAL A 106 -22.04 4.65 -8.83
C VAL A 106 -21.12 3.70 -8.06
N VAL A 107 -19.82 3.95 -8.15
CA VAL A 107 -18.77 3.28 -7.36
C VAL A 107 -18.30 4.30 -6.33
N ASP A 108 -18.62 4.08 -5.07
CA ASP A 108 -18.39 4.99 -3.94
C ASP A 108 -17.80 4.29 -2.71
N THR A 109 -17.60 2.98 -2.79
CA THR A 109 -17.05 2.15 -1.71
C THR A 109 -16.04 1.13 -2.26
N ASP A 110 -15.10 0.72 -1.41
CA ASP A 110 -14.13 -0.34 -1.75
C ASP A 110 -14.81 -1.71 -1.67
N GLU A 111 -14.85 -2.43 -2.79
CA GLU A 111 -15.55 -3.72 -2.92
C GLU A 111 -14.81 -4.91 -2.29
N GLY A 112 -13.53 -4.72 -1.95
CA GLY A 112 -12.67 -5.77 -1.37
C GLY A 112 -12.90 -6.07 0.10
N ILE A 113 -13.57 -5.18 0.84
CA ILE A 113 -13.72 -5.27 2.29
C ILE A 113 -14.62 -6.44 2.70
N ARG A 114 -14.12 -7.26 3.64
CA ARG A 114 -14.83 -8.41 4.22
C ARG A 114 -14.87 -8.30 5.73
N PRO A 115 -15.93 -7.73 6.32
CA PRO A 115 -16.00 -7.39 7.76
C PRO A 115 -15.98 -8.62 8.67
N ASP A 116 -16.34 -9.78 8.16
CA ASP A 116 -16.37 -11.07 8.86
C ASP A 116 -15.03 -11.84 8.82
N THR A 117 -13.99 -11.22 8.26
CA THR A 117 -12.66 -11.83 8.20
C THR A 117 -12.06 -11.96 9.60
N THR A 118 -11.61 -13.17 9.93
CA THR A 118 -10.93 -13.52 11.19
C THR A 118 -9.69 -14.35 10.92
N VAL A 119 -8.79 -14.44 11.89
CA VAL A 119 -7.61 -15.33 11.79
C VAL A 119 -8.05 -16.78 11.52
N ASP A 120 -9.10 -17.26 12.16
CA ASP A 120 -9.63 -18.62 11.95
C ASP A 120 -10.16 -18.85 10.54
N THR A 121 -10.77 -17.84 9.91
CA THR A 121 -11.22 -17.95 8.52
C THR A 121 -10.05 -17.93 7.55
N LEU A 122 -9.06 -17.10 7.80
CA LEU A 122 -7.84 -16.98 7.00
C LEU A 122 -6.95 -18.24 7.12
N ALA A 123 -6.85 -18.84 8.29
CA ALA A 123 -6.07 -20.06 8.51
C ALA A 123 -6.46 -21.23 7.59
N LYS A 124 -7.69 -21.24 7.07
CA LYS A 124 -8.21 -22.26 6.14
C LYS A 124 -7.72 -22.07 4.68
N LEU A 125 -7.15 -20.91 4.36
CA LEU A 125 -6.69 -20.62 3.02
C LEU A 125 -5.37 -21.34 2.73
N ARG A 126 -5.21 -21.78 1.47
CA ARG A 126 -3.98 -22.41 1.00
C ARG A 126 -2.93 -21.37 0.71
N PRO A 127 -1.64 -21.68 0.90
CA PRO A 127 -0.56 -20.86 0.41
C PRO A 127 -0.69 -20.54 -1.09
N ALA A 128 -0.35 -19.31 -1.47
CA ALA A 128 -0.55 -18.82 -2.84
C ALA A 128 0.71 -18.94 -3.70
N PHE A 129 1.90 -18.87 -3.13
CA PHE A 129 3.16 -18.77 -3.87
C PHE A 129 4.04 -20.02 -3.76
N THR A 130 4.17 -20.60 -2.58
CA THR A 130 4.93 -21.83 -2.36
C THR A 130 4.08 -22.83 -1.58
N LYS A 131 4.36 -24.12 -1.76
CA LYS A 131 3.52 -25.20 -1.16
C LYS A 131 3.47 -25.13 0.36
N GLU A 132 4.59 -24.82 0.99
CA GLU A 132 4.75 -24.74 2.45
C GLU A 132 4.80 -23.27 2.95
N GLY A 133 4.32 -22.34 2.11
CA GLY A 133 4.36 -20.91 2.40
C GLY A 133 3.34 -20.45 3.41
N SER A 134 3.47 -19.21 3.81
CA SER A 134 2.60 -18.53 4.77
C SER A 134 1.73 -17.44 4.15
N ILE A 135 2.08 -16.99 2.94
CA ILE A 135 1.30 -15.98 2.20
C ILE A 135 0.15 -16.64 1.45
N THR A 136 -1.03 -16.07 1.61
CA THR A 136 -2.27 -16.54 0.97
C THR A 136 -2.97 -15.40 0.26
N ALA A 137 -3.99 -15.71 -0.51
CA ALA A 137 -4.88 -14.68 -1.09
C ALA A 137 -5.61 -13.82 -0.04
N GLY A 138 -5.59 -14.22 1.24
CA GLY A 138 -6.26 -13.48 2.31
C GLY A 138 -5.33 -12.57 3.11
N ASN A 139 -4.00 -12.75 3.05
CA ASN A 139 -3.02 -11.92 3.73
C ASN A 139 -2.04 -11.23 2.77
N ALA A 140 -2.39 -11.20 1.50
CA ALA A 140 -1.78 -10.43 0.42
C ALA A 140 -2.81 -9.43 -0.14
N SER A 141 -2.35 -8.30 -0.64
CA SER A 141 -3.21 -7.33 -1.31
C SER A 141 -3.77 -7.89 -2.63
N PRO A 142 -5.03 -7.58 -2.97
CA PRO A 142 -5.63 -8.00 -4.23
C PRO A 142 -5.17 -7.15 -5.42
N ILE A 143 -5.33 -7.70 -6.62
CA ILE A 143 -5.25 -6.92 -7.87
C ILE A 143 -6.37 -5.89 -7.85
N SER A 144 -6.03 -4.62 -8.10
CA SER A 144 -6.95 -3.49 -7.87
C SER A 144 -6.76 -2.39 -8.91
N ASP A 145 -7.82 -1.65 -9.17
CA ASP A 145 -7.81 -0.39 -9.89
C ASP A 145 -7.99 0.77 -8.90
N GLY A 146 -7.38 1.92 -9.15
CA GLY A 146 -7.57 3.07 -8.29
C GLY A 146 -6.82 4.31 -8.76
N ALA A 147 -7.21 5.45 -8.17
CA ALA A 147 -6.54 6.73 -8.37
C ALA A 147 -6.61 7.57 -7.08
N ALA A 148 -5.58 8.34 -6.82
CA ALA A 148 -5.55 9.30 -5.72
C ALA A 148 -4.74 10.53 -6.11
N ALA A 149 -5.12 11.70 -5.59
CA ALA A 149 -4.43 12.95 -5.87
C ALA A 149 -4.47 13.89 -4.66
N VAL A 150 -3.41 14.68 -4.52
CA VAL A 150 -3.30 15.77 -3.54
C VAL A 150 -2.93 17.06 -4.24
N VAL A 151 -3.38 18.17 -3.67
CA VAL A 151 -2.97 19.52 -4.08
C VAL A 151 -1.88 19.99 -3.13
N LEU A 152 -0.73 20.34 -3.68
CA LEU A 152 0.42 20.84 -2.94
C LEU A 152 0.65 22.32 -3.25
N THR A 153 0.89 23.09 -2.22
CA THR A 153 1.23 24.52 -2.34
C THR A 153 2.03 25.00 -1.13
N THR A 154 2.51 26.22 -1.18
CA THR A 154 3.12 26.84 0.00
C THR A 154 2.05 27.32 0.97
N ARG A 155 2.36 27.33 2.28
CA ARG A 155 1.47 27.88 3.31
C ARG A 155 1.03 29.32 2.98
N GLN A 156 1.93 30.12 2.42
CA GLN A 156 1.60 31.48 2.00
C GLN A 156 0.47 31.51 0.96
N VAL A 157 0.57 30.71 -0.11
CA VAL A 157 -0.44 30.67 -1.18
C VAL A 157 -1.76 30.13 -0.64
N ALA A 158 -1.72 29.10 0.22
CA ALA A 158 -2.94 28.58 0.85
C ALA A 158 -3.65 29.66 1.67
N THR A 159 -2.91 30.44 2.47
CA THR A 159 -3.43 31.54 3.27
C THR A 159 -4.01 32.64 2.38
N GLU A 160 -3.27 33.09 1.34
CA GLU A 160 -3.74 34.11 0.40
C GLU A 160 -5.03 33.74 -0.35
N ARG A 161 -5.21 32.44 -0.57
CA ARG A 161 -6.42 31.89 -1.27
C ARG A 161 -7.52 31.44 -0.33
N GLY A 162 -7.32 31.50 0.98
CA GLY A 162 -8.28 31.02 1.98
C GLY A 162 -8.51 29.49 1.91
N TRP A 163 -7.50 28.72 1.51
CA TRP A 163 -7.59 27.27 1.42
C TRP A 163 -7.29 26.62 2.77
N THR A 164 -8.06 25.59 3.09
CA THR A 164 -7.79 24.73 4.24
C THR A 164 -6.55 23.91 4.00
N VAL A 165 -5.60 23.97 4.93
CA VAL A 165 -4.42 23.12 4.93
C VAL A 165 -4.76 21.86 5.73
N LEU A 166 -4.73 20.69 5.11
CA LEU A 166 -5.00 19.42 5.78
C LEU A 166 -3.77 18.94 6.55
N ALA A 167 -2.58 19.07 5.95
CA ALA A 167 -1.32 18.66 6.55
C ALA A 167 -0.15 19.46 5.96
N THR A 168 0.96 19.45 6.66
CA THR A 168 2.25 19.99 6.19
C THR A 168 3.19 18.84 5.86
N VAL A 169 3.69 18.81 4.62
CA VAL A 169 4.73 17.85 4.20
C VAL A 169 6.04 18.16 4.91
N ARG A 170 6.65 17.13 5.51
CA ARG A 170 7.93 17.17 6.19
C ARG A 170 8.99 16.35 5.43
N ALA A 171 9.94 15.75 6.13
CA ALA A 171 11.02 15.01 5.52
C ALA A 171 10.54 13.74 4.80
N ALA A 172 11.18 13.42 3.69
CA ALA A 172 11.06 12.14 3.00
C ALA A 172 12.23 11.22 3.35
N GLY A 173 11.98 9.92 3.32
CA GLY A 173 12.98 8.86 3.48
C GLY A 173 12.94 7.90 2.30
N GLN A 174 14.11 7.53 1.80
CA GLN A 174 14.28 6.56 0.72
C GLN A 174 15.41 5.62 1.08
N VAL A 175 15.19 4.34 0.87
CA VAL A 175 16.17 3.27 1.10
C VAL A 175 16.12 2.25 -0.02
N ALA A 176 17.22 1.53 -0.21
CA ALA A 176 17.30 0.39 -1.10
C ALA A 176 18.31 -0.63 -0.55
N GLY A 177 18.00 -1.93 -0.72
CA GLY A 177 18.87 -3.02 -0.28
C GLY A 177 18.91 -3.25 1.24
N PRO A 178 19.86 -4.06 1.72
CA PRO A 178 21.00 -4.66 0.99
C PRO A 178 20.61 -5.84 0.08
N ASP A 179 19.41 -6.31 0.15
CA ASP A 179 18.84 -7.38 -0.66
C ASP A 179 17.43 -7.00 -1.15
N THR A 180 16.76 -7.88 -1.89
CA THR A 180 15.44 -7.62 -2.48
C THR A 180 14.26 -7.82 -1.50
N SER A 181 14.54 -8.05 -0.19
CA SER A 181 13.48 -8.23 0.81
C SER A 181 12.63 -6.99 1.00
N LEU A 182 11.32 -7.17 1.14
CA LEU A 182 10.34 -6.10 1.30
C LEU A 182 10.00 -5.78 2.77
N HIS A 183 10.15 -6.75 3.65
CA HIS A 183 9.60 -6.80 5.02
C HIS A 183 9.87 -5.56 5.87
N ALA A 184 11.12 -5.09 5.89
CA ALA A 184 11.57 -4.00 6.75
C ALA A 184 11.75 -2.67 6.01
N GLN A 185 11.53 -2.63 4.71
CA GLN A 185 11.82 -1.44 3.91
C GLN A 185 10.95 -0.23 4.27
N PRO A 186 9.64 -0.38 4.56
CA PRO A 186 8.85 0.75 5.07
C PRO A 186 9.40 1.31 6.38
N ALA A 187 9.76 0.45 7.34
CA ALA A 187 10.34 0.89 8.61
C ALA A 187 11.64 1.66 8.41
N ARG A 188 12.56 1.13 7.62
CA ARG A 188 13.85 1.78 7.33
C ARG A 188 13.70 3.11 6.60
N ALA A 189 12.72 3.22 5.70
CA ALA A 189 12.41 4.47 5.02
C ALA A 189 11.85 5.50 6.00
N ILE A 190 10.95 5.08 6.92
CA ILE A 190 10.44 5.94 8.00
C ILE A 190 11.60 6.39 8.89
N GLU A 191 12.47 5.50 9.34
CA GLU A 191 13.64 5.84 10.16
C GLU A 191 14.56 6.85 9.47
N ALA A 192 14.78 6.69 8.15
CA ALA A 192 15.56 7.64 7.36
C ALA A 192 14.91 9.03 7.31
N ALA A 193 13.57 9.09 7.19
CA ALA A 193 12.81 10.33 7.23
C ALA A 193 12.84 10.97 8.63
N LEU A 194 12.62 10.19 9.68
CA LEU A 194 12.67 10.62 11.08
C LEU A 194 14.03 11.22 11.43
N LYS A 195 15.11 10.56 11.03
CA LYS A 195 16.48 11.06 11.23
C LYS A 195 16.70 12.42 10.54
N ARG A 196 16.18 12.61 9.34
CA ARG A 196 16.27 13.90 8.61
C ARG A 196 15.45 14.99 9.29
N GLN A 197 14.29 14.62 9.84
CA GLN A 197 13.38 15.55 10.52
C GLN A 197 13.81 15.88 11.94
N GLY A 198 14.59 15.02 12.59
CA GLY A 198 14.93 15.10 14.01
C GLY A 198 13.78 14.67 14.92
N TRP A 199 12.93 13.74 14.46
CA TRP A 199 11.86 13.12 15.24
C TRP A 199 12.24 11.70 15.66
N ASP A 200 11.57 11.20 16.70
CA ASP A 200 11.61 9.80 17.11
C ASP A 200 10.37 9.05 16.64
N ALA A 201 10.45 7.72 16.48
CA ALA A 201 9.30 6.91 16.09
C ALA A 201 8.14 6.99 17.10
N HIS A 202 8.45 7.20 18.39
CA HIS A 202 7.45 7.38 19.44
C HIS A 202 6.70 8.72 19.34
N ASP A 203 7.23 9.70 18.61
CA ASP A 203 6.55 10.98 18.35
C ASP A 203 5.40 10.84 17.33
N LEU A 204 5.33 9.71 16.60
CA LEU A 204 4.29 9.48 15.62
C LEU A 204 2.98 9.08 16.31
N ASP A 205 1.90 9.72 15.87
CA ASP A 205 0.54 9.41 16.31
C ASP A 205 -0.15 8.46 15.32
N LEU A 206 0.24 8.51 14.05
CA LEU A 206 -0.30 7.70 12.96
C LEU A 206 0.85 7.18 12.09
N VAL A 207 0.79 5.91 11.73
CA VAL A 207 1.71 5.27 10.79
C VAL A 207 0.90 4.50 9.74
N GLU A 208 0.99 4.92 8.50
CA GLU A 208 0.36 4.24 7.37
C GLU A 208 1.43 3.47 6.58
N ILE A 209 1.39 2.15 6.65
CA ILE A 209 2.27 1.24 5.91
C ILE A 209 1.44 0.53 4.86
N ASN A 210 1.83 0.64 3.58
CA ASN A 210 1.14 -0.09 2.54
C ASN A 210 1.18 -1.60 2.77
N GLU A 211 0.02 -2.24 2.73
CA GLU A 211 -0.14 -3.66 3.02
C GLU A 211 0.03 -4.53 1.75
N ALA A 212 1.20 -4.49 1.12
CA ALA A 212 1.46 -5.40 0.01
C ALA A 212 1.28 -6.87 0.42
N PHE A 213 1.82 -7.21 1.61
CA PHE A 213 1.67 -8.49 2.31
C PHE A 213 1.56 -8.24 3.81
N GLY A 214 0.83 -9.08 4.54
CA GLY A 214 0.77 -9.02 6.01
C GLY A 214 2.16 -9.11 6.66
N ALA A 215 3.10 -9.83 6.04
CA ALA A 215 4.49 -9.95 6.46
C ALA A 215 5.22 -8.59 6.52
N VAL A 216 4.97 -7.71 5.54
CA VAL A 216 5.60 -6.38 5.46
C VAL A 216 5.17 -5.51 6.63
N VAL A 217 3.87 -5.47 6.91
CA VAL A 217 3.32 -4.66 8.01
C VAL A 217 3.77 -5.21 9.35
N ALA A 218 3.69 -6.54 9.56
CA ALA A 218 4.09 -7.18 10.81
C ALA A 218 5.56 -6.90 11.14
N GLN A 219 6.47 -7.09 10.17
CA GLN A 219 7.90 -6.84 10.36
C GLN A 219 8.20 -5.36 10.56
N SER A 220 7.65 -4.49 9.73
CA SER A 220 7.92 -3.06 9.81
C SER A 220 7.42 -2.45 11.13
N THR A 221 6.25 -2.87 11.61
CA THR A 221 5.72 -2.45 12.92
C THR A 221 6.65 -2.86 14.06
N ALA A 222 7.14 -4.10 14.02
CA ALA A 222 8.07 -4.63 15.04
C ALA A 222 9.42 -3.89 15.01
N GLU A 223 9.96 -3.58 13.82
CA GLU A 223 11.25 -2.90 13.65
C GLU A 223 11.18 -1.44 14.12
N LEU A 224 10.08 -0.73 13.84
CA LEU A 224 9.85 0.63 14.32
C LEU A 224 9.60 0.71 15.83
N GLY A 225 9.17 -0.38 16.48
CA GLY A 225 8.83 -0.42 17.90
C GLY A 225 7.63 0.47 18.26
N VAL A 226 6.76 0.77 17.31
CA VAL A 226 5.55 1.56 17.53
C VAL A 226 4.37 0.70 17.98
N ASP A 227 3.41 1.32 18.65
CA ASP A 227 2.16 0.64 19.01
C ASP A 227 1.41 0.18 17.75
N PRO A 228 1.09 -1.12 17.58
CA PRO A 228 0.31 -1.62 16.46
C PRO A 228 -1.07 -0.97 16.31
N ALA A 229 -1.61 -0.35 17.35
CA ALA A 229 -2.86 0.39 17.27
C ALA A 229 -2.72 1.69 16.45
N LYS A 230 -1.52 2.25 16.36
CA LYS A 230 -1.22 3.44 15.53
C LYS A 230 -0.93 3.10 14.06
N VAL A 231 -0.77 1.80 13.74
CA VAL A 231 -0.43 1.35 12.38
C VAL A 231 -1.69 0.96 11.64
N ASN A 232 -1.96 1.61 10.51
CA ASN A 232 -3.14 1.39 9.67
C ASN A 232 -4.45 1.29 10.49
N PRO A 233 -4.78 2.29 11.32
CA PRO A 233 -5.93 2.20 12.23
C PRO A 233 -7.27 2.09 11.51
N HIS A 234 -7.32 2.43 10.23
CA HIS A 234 -8.53 2.36 9.40
C HIS A 234 -8.44 1.28 8.30
N GLY A 235 -7.55 0.29 8.48
CA GLY A 235 -7.28 -0.75 7.48
C GLY A 235 -6.34 -0.27 6.39
N GLY A 236 -6.06 -1.13 5.42
CA GLY A 236 -5.09 -0.83 4.36
C GLY A 236 -5.22 -1.71 3.13
N GLY A 237 -4.15 -1.82 2.36
CA GLY A 237 -4.13 -2.41 1.03
C GLY A 237 -4.65 -3.85 0.91
N ILE A 238 -4.62 -4.63 1.98
CA ILE A 238 -5.22 -5.99 1.99
C ILE A 238 -6.74 -5.91 1.88
N ALA A 239 -7.37 -4.97 2.58
CA ALA A 239 -8.82 -4.81 2.61
C ALA A 239 -9.34 -3.93 1.47
N ILE A 240 -8.72 -2.75 1.26
CA ILE A 240 -9.22 -1.73 0.33
C ILE A 240 -8.56 -1.79 -1.05
N GLY A 241 -7.54 -2.66 -1.24
CA GLY A 241 -6.82 -2.81 -2.49
C GLY A 241 -5.48 -2.09 -2.54
N HIS A 242 -4.63 -2.57 -3.46
CA HIS A 242 -3.29 -2.00 -3.70
C HIS A 242 -3.06 -1.80 -5.20
N PRO A 243 -3.73 -0.81 -5.81
CA PRO A 243 -3.35 -0.38 -7.15
C PRO A 243 -1.97 0.27 -7.05
N ILE A 244 -0.95 -0.35 -7.68
CA ILE A 244 0.48 -0.08 -7.43
C ILE A 244 0.79 1.41 -7.57
N GLY A 245 0.43 2.01 -8.71
CA GLY A 245 0.69 3.42 -8.99
C GLY A 245 -0.13 4.42 -8.15
N THR A 246 -1.15 3.96 -7.42
CA THR A 246 -2.03 4.81 -6.60
C THR A 246 -1.60 4.84 -5.14
N SER A 247 -1.10 3.71 -4.61
CA SER A 247 -1.04 3.45 -3.18
C SER A 247 -0.28 4.48 -2.37
N GLY A 248 0.85 4.99 -2.88
CA GLY A 248 1.60 6.06 -2.21
C GLY A 248 0.77 7.33 -2.03
N ALA A 249 0.06 7.77 -3.08
CA ALA A 249 -0.80 8.94 -3.01
C ALA A 249 -2.00 8.71 -2.08
N ARG A 250 -2.61 7.50 -2.10
CA ARG A 250 -3.71 7.13 -1.22
C ARG A 250 -3.32 7.22 0.26
N LEU A 251 -2.13 6.72 0.64
CA LEU A 251 -1.62 6.82 2.00
C LEU A 251 -1.50 8.29 2.45
N VAL A 252 -0.99 9.15 1.57
CA VAL A 252 -0.85 10.60 1.86
C VAL A 252 -2.21 11.26 2.01
N VAL A 253 -3.18 10.97 1.12
CA VAL A 253 -4.56 11.48 1.21
C VAL A 253 -5.15 11.12 2.56
N HIS A 254 -5.12 9.83 2.92
CA HIS A 254 -5.70 9.35 4.17
C HIS A 254 -5.04 10.00 5.39
N ALA A 255 -3.72 9.96 5.48
CA ALA A 255 -3.00 10.56 6.61
C ALA A 255 -3.25 12.07 6.74
N ALA A 256 -3.35 12.80 5.62
CA ALA A 256 -3.66 14.24 5.66
C ALA A 256 -5.07 14.53 6.21
N HIS A 257 -6.06 13.71 5.84
CA HIS A 257 -7.41 13.83 6.40
C HIS A 257 -7.45 13.51 7.90
N GLN A 258 -6.71 12.49 8.35
CA GLN A 258 -6.63 12.13 9.76
C GLN A 258 -5.95 13.23 10.59
N LEU A 259 -4.84 13.80 10.11
CA LEU A 259 -4.17 14.94 10.74
C LEU A 259 -5.10 16.16 10.89
N HIS A 260 -5.99 16.36 9.93
CA HIS A 260 -6.95 17.46 9.98
C HIS A 260 -8.14 17.20 10.91
N ALA A 261 -8.63 15.95 10.97
CA ALA A 261 -9.89 15.62 11.66
C ALA A 261 -9.73 15.32 13.16
N ASP A 262 -8.69 14.58 13.58
CA ASP A 262 -8.72 13.85 14.86
C ASP A 262 -7.68 14.28 15.88
N GLY A 263 -7.05 15.44 15.72
CA GLY A 263 -6.02 15.93 16.64
C GLY A 263 -4.73 15.12 16.61
N VAL A 264 -4.55 14.24 15.64
CA VAL A 264 -3.27 13.62 15.27
C VAL A 264 -2.30 14.73 14.89
N GLN A 265 -1.08 14.71 15.43
CA GLN A 265 -0.12 15.78 15.18
C GLN A 265 0.95 15.37 14.17
N ARG A 266 1.39 14.12 14.21
CA ARG A 266 2.49 13.63 13.39
C ARG A 266 2.15 12.27 12.78
N ALA A 267 2.32 12.18 11.48
CA ALA A 267 2.10 10.95 10.74
C ALA A 267 3.32 10.57 9.89
N ALA A 268 3.50 9.28 9.68
CA ALA A 268 4.39 8.71 8.69
C ALA A 268 3.59 7.84 7.72
N VAL A 269 3.86 7.98 6.43
CA VAL A 269 3.33 7.10 5.39
C VAL A 269 4.49 6.41 4.71
N ALA A 270 4.39 5.11 4.44
CA ALA A 270 5.47 4.36 3.80
C ALA A 270 4.99 3.16 3.00
N LEU A 271 5.83 2.76 2.04
CA LEU A 271 5.62 1.58 1.24
C LEU A 271 6.95 0.92 0.87
N CYS A 272 6.91 -0.40 0.61
CA CYS A 272 7.99 -1.14 -0.01
C CYS A 272 7.87 -1.10 -1.53
N GLY A 273 8.99 -1.32 -2.22
CA GLY A 273 9.05 -1.45 -3.67
C GLY A 273 9.91 -2.64 -4.07
N GLY A 274 9.64 -3.22 -5.24
CA GLY A 274 10.46 -4.29 -5.82
C GLY A 274 11.93 -3.91 -5.86
N GLY A 275 12.83 -4.89 -5.75
CA GLY A 275 14.26 -4.66 -5.62
C GLY A 275 14.70 -4.24 -4.22
N GLY A 276 13.89 -4.49 -3.19
CA GLY A 276 14.22 -4.16 -1.81
C GLY A 276 14.25 -2.66 -1.54
N GLN A 277 13.35 -1.92 -2.16
CA GLN A 277 13.22 -0.47 -1.98
C GLN A 277 12.20 -0.12 -0.91
N GLY A 278 12.34 1.05 -0.32
CA GLY A 278 11.36 1.63 0.60
C GLY A 278 11.31 3.15 0.46
N GLU A 279 10.10 3.69 0.52
CA GLU A 279 9.86 5.13 0.52
C GLU A 279 8.95 5.51 1.68
N ALA A 280 9.21 6.68 2.26
CA ALA A 280 8.40 7.25 3.32
C ALA A 280 8.30 8.77 3.22
N LEU A 281 7.19 9.29 3.73
CA LEU A 281 6.96 10.72 3.88
C LEU A 281 6.42 11.00 5.27
N LEU A 282 6.95 12.02 5.94
CA LEU A 282 6.43 12.52 7.20
C LEU A 282 5.47 13.68 6.94
N LEU A 283 4.38 13.69 7.69
CA LEU A 283 3.35 14.72 7.65
C LEU A 283 3.11 15.25 9.07
N GLU A 284 2.72 16.52 9.16
CA GLU A 284 2.37 17.21 10.42
C GLU A 284 1.13 18.06 10.23
N ALA A 285 0.31 18.17 11.27
CA ALA A 285 -0.92 18.98 11.30
C ALA A 285 -0.67 20.50 11.09
#